data_f2839481553e01da26cfb8c7bcbd3335
#
_entry.id   f2839481553e01da26cfb8c7bcbd3335
#
_cell.length_a   1.000
_cell.length_b   1.000
_cell.length_c   1.000
_cell.angle_alpha   90.00
_cell.angle_beta   90.00
_cell.angle_gamma   90.00
#
_symmetry.space_group_name_H-M   'P 1'
#
loop_
_entity.id
_entity.type
_entity.pdbx_description
1 polymer ?
#
loop_
_entity_poly.entity_id
_entity_poly.type
_entity_poly.pdbx_seq_one_letter_code
_entity_poly.pdbx_strand_id
1 'polypeptide(L)'
;MAVLSKLLKYDLRANLKIFLFIWPAILVFGLLERVALMAELPVKISAIFVNLTTVLFVLAVIAACVFALVISVIRFYSGLLRDEGYLMFTLPVRPWQLVLSKLLTALLTLVVTGLVSFVSVGILFGGIRGLLPSIHTSLEQSFGGIINGWGIALLVLLVVVQVAVSVLQIYLSCSIGHLFRRKRILFAVLFYYAINV
;
A
#
# COMPACT_ATOMS: atom_id res chain seq x y z
N MET A 1 8.89 14.30 -21.83
CA MET A 1 9.02 12.91 -21.33
C MET A 1 10.27 12.74 -20.42
N ALA A 2 11.46 13.24 -20.80
CA ALA A 2 12.69 13.07 -20.01
C ALA A 2 12.67 13.65 -18.57
N VAL A 3 11.90 14.70 -18.30
CA VAL A 3 11.84 15.34 -16.98
C VAL A 3 11.00 14.51 -16.01
N LEU A 4 9.84 13.98 -16.45
CA LEU A 4 8.95 13.17 -15.63
C LEU A 4 9.64 11.87 -15.18
N SER A 5 10.42 11.23 -16.06
CA SER A 5 11.17 10.01 -15.72
C SER A 5 12.28 10.28 -14.68
N LYS A 6 12.94 11.43 -14.75
CA LYS A 6 13.92 11.85 -13.74
C LYS A 6 13.27 12.10 -12.38
N LEU A 7 12.16 12.84 -12.33
CA LEU A 7 11.39 13.07 -11.11
C LEU A 7 10.94 11.77 -10.47
N LEU A 8 10.33 10.88 -11.26
CA LEU A 8 9.89 9.55 -10.80
C LEU A 8 11.05 8.75 -10.22
N LYS A 9 12.21 8.74 -10.88
CA LYS A 9 13.41 8.02 -10.43
C LYS A 9 13.91 8.52 -9.07
N TYR A 10 13.94 9.83 -8.83
CA TYR A 10 14.37 10.40 -7.55
C TYR A 10 13.36 10.10 -6.44
N ASP A 11 12.07 10.27 -6.71
CA ASP A 11 11.01 9.96 -5.76
C ASP A 11 10.99 8.47 -5.38
N LEU A 12 11.14 7.56 -6.36
CA LEU A 12 11.23 6.12 -6.12
C LEU A 12 12.47 5.76 -5.30
N ARG A 13 13.65 6.30 -5.64
CA ARG A 13 14.87 6.02 -4.89
C ARG A 13 14.76 6.45 -3.43
N ALA A 14 14.11 7.57 -3.18
CA ALA A 14 13.89 8.05 -1.84
C ALA A 14 12.86 7.19 -1.07
N ASN A 15 11.81 6.66 -1.72
CA ASN A 15 10.88 5.71 -1.14
C ASN A 15 11.56 4.38 -0.85
N LEU A 16 12.32 3.83 -1.80
CA LEU A 16 13.00 2.55 -1.66
C LEU A 16 13.87 2.48 -0.40
N LYS A 17 14.54 3.57 -0.02
CA LYS A 17 15.37 3.61 1.21
C LYS A 17 14.56 3.30 2.48
N ILE A 18 13.32 3.78 2.57
CA ILE A 18 12.43 3.55 3.72
C ILE A 18 11.82 2.14 3.65
N PHE A 19 11.34 1.76 2.47
CA PHE A 19 10.70 0.47 2.26
C PHE A 19 11.66 -0.72 2.30
N LEU A 20 12.96 -0.48 2.11
CA LEU A 20 14.01 -1.51 2.27
C LEU A 20 14.02 -2.12 3.68
N PHE A 21 13.53 -1.43 4.69
CA PHE A 21 13.39 -1.97 6.05
C PHE A 21 11.99 -2.58 6.29
N ILE A 22 10.95 -1.99 5.70
CA ILE A 22 9.56 -2.43 5.93
C ILE A 22 9.28 -3.76 5.23
N TRP A 23 9.69 -3.92 3.97
CA TRP A 23 9.42 -5.14 3.19
C TRP A 23 10.10 -6.40 3.76
N PRO A 24 11.40 -6.39 4.12
CA PRO A 24 12.00 -7.54 4.78
C PRO A 24 11.34 -7.86 6.12
N ALA A 25 10.90 -6.86 6.90
CA ALA A 25 10.21 -7.10 8.15
C ALA A 25 8.93 -7.92 7.95
N ILE A 26 8.10 -7.60 6.94
CA ILE A 26 6.89 -8.37 6.61
C ILE A 26 7.25 -9.82 6.27
N LEU A 27 8.29 -10.02 5.46
CA LEU A 27 8.74 -11.37 5.08
C LEU A 27 9.25 -12.17 6.29
N VAL A 28 9.98 -11.53 7.21
CA VAL A 28 10.45 -12.16 8.45
C VAL A 28 9.27 -12.58 9.33
N PHE A 29 8.25 -11.72 9.50
CA PHE A 29 7.04 -12.10 10.24
C PHE A 29 6.29 -13.25 9.57
N GLY A 30 6.20 -13.28 8.24
CA GLY A 30 5.62 -14.41 7.51
C GLY A 30 6.40 -15.71 7.67
N LEU A 31 7.74 -15.64 7.70
CA LEU A 31 8.59 -16.81 7.99
C LEU A 31 8.43 -17.28 9.44
N LEU A 32 8.38 -16.37 10.41
CA LEU A 32 8.14 -16.70 11.81
C LEU A 32 6.81 -17.42 12.00
N GLU A 33 5.76 -16.94 11.36
CA GLU A 33 4.45 -17.59 11.37
C GLU A 33 4.52 -19.01 10.77
N ARG A 34 5.21 -19.16 9.64
CA ARG A 34 5.41 -20.46 9.01
C ARG A 34 6.13 -21.44 9.93
N VAL A 35 7.19 -21.00 10.60
CA VAL A 35 7.94 -21.80 11.58
C VAL A 35 7.05 -22.16 12.77
N ALA A 36 6.22 -21.25 13.24
CA ALA A 36 5.27 -21.48 14.32
C ALA A 36 4.26 -22.57 13.98
N LEU A 37 3.74 -22.56 12.74
CA LEU A 37 2.82 -23.59 12.23
C LEU A 37 3.46 -24.97 12.06
N MET A 38 4.77 -25.02 11.80
CA MET A 38 5.52 -26.27 11.64
C MET A 38 6.09 -26.82 12.95
N ALA A 39 6.10 -26.02 14.03
CA ALA A 39 6.65 -26.42 15.30
C ALA A 39 5.77 -27.48 15.98
N GLU A 40 6.32 -28.67 16.21
CA GLU A 40 5.68 -29.78 16.93
C GLU A 40 5.71 -29.53 18.44
N LEU A 41 5.01 -28.49 18.90
CA LEU A 41 4.89 -28.15 20.31
C LEU A 41 3.67 -28.82 20.95
N PRO A 42 3.65 -29.01 22.30
CA PRO A 42 2.44 -29.48 22.99
C PRO A 42 1.22 -28.63 22.67
N VAL A 43 0.07 -29.26 22.42
CA VAL A 43 -1.15 -28.65 21.85
C VAL A 43 -1.55 -27.32 22.51
N LYS A 44 -1.45 -27.19 23.82
CA LYS A 44 -1.78 -25.95 24.52
C LYS A 44 -0.80 -24.81 24.26
N ILE A 45 0.50 -25.13 24.18
CA ILE A 45 1.57 -24.14 23.94
C ILE A 45 1.59 -23.75 22.47
N SER A 46 1.41 -24.71 21.55
CA SER A 46 1.36 -24.46 20.12
C SER A 46 0.21 -23.52 19.76
N ALA A 47 -0.98 -23.74 20.32
CA ALA A 47 -2.15 -22.87 20.04
C ALA A 47 -1.91 -21.41 20.45
N ILE A 48 -1.32 -21.17 21.64
CA ILE A 48 -1.00 -19.81 22.11
C ILE A 48 0.07 -19.18 21.22
N PHE A 49 1.11 -19.94 20.89
CA PHE A 49 2.24 -19.45 20.10
C PHE A 49 1.80 -19.10 18.67
N VAL A 50 1.04 -19.98 18.01
CA VAL A 50 0.49 -19.74 16.65
C VAL A 50 -0.45 -18.54 16.69
N ASN A 51 -1.39 -18.44 17.62
CA ASN A 51 -2.28 -17.28 17.69
C ASN A 51 -1.53 -15.97 17.88
N LEU A 52 -0.49 -15.95 18.72
CA LEU A 52 0.33 -14.75 18.94
C LEU A 52 1.07 -14.33 17.66
N THR A 53 1.72 -15.29 16.98
CA THR A 53 2.46 -15.01 15.73
C THR A 53 1.52 -14.59 14.61
N THR A 54 0.31 -15.17 14.51
CA THR A 54 -0.72 -14.77 13.52
C THR A 54 -1.14 -13.31 13.76
N VAL A 55 -1.42 -12.94 15.00
CA VAL A 55 -1.80 -11.56 15.33
C VAL A 55 -0.66 -10.59 14.97
N LEU A 56 0.58 -10.92 15.33
CA LEU A 56 1.74 -10.09 15.00
C LEU A 56 1.95 -9.96 13.49
N PHE A 57 1.77 -11.04 12.74
CA PHE A 57 1.86 -11.03 11.28
C PHE A 57 0.80 -10.13 10.65
N VAL A 58 -0.47 -10.28 11.05
CA VAL A 58 -1.56 -9.44 10.55
C VAL A 58 -1.33 -7.97 10.87
N LEU A 59 -0.90 -7.66 12.10
CA LEU A 59 -0.56 -6.29 12.50
C LEU A 59 0.61 -5.73 11.66
N ALA A 60 1.64 -6.55 11.37
CA ALA A 60 2.76 -6.12 10.53
C ALA A 60 2.32 -5.78 9.11
N VAL A 61 1.43 -6.57 8.51
CA VAL A 61 0.88 -6.31 7.16
C VAL A 61 0.04 -5.04 7.17
N ILE A 62 -0.86 -4.87 8.15
CA ILE A 62 -1.68 -3.66 8.27
C ILE A 62 -0.80 -2.43 8.47
N ALA A 63 0.18 -2.50 9.38
CA ALA A 63 1.12 -1.41 9.63
C ALA A 63 1.87 -1.01 8.37
N ALA A 64 2.36 -1.98 7.57
CA ALA A 64 3.07 -1.70 6.34
C ALA A 64 2.19 -0.98 5.30
N CYS A 65 0.92 -1.38 5.15
CA CYS A 65 -0.04 -0.70 4.27
C CYS A 65 -0.31 0.73 4.74
N VAL A 66 -0.52 0.93 6.04
CA VAL A 66 -0.72 2.25 6.64
C VAL A 66 0.52 3.12 6.46
N PHE A 67 1.72 2.61 6.72
CA PHE A 67 2.97 3.34 6.49
C PHE A 67 3.16 3.72 5.02
N ALA A 68 2.81 2.85 4.09
CA ALA A 68 2.89 3.15 2.66
C ALA A 68 1.97 4.33 2.27
N LEU A 69 0.74 4.36 2.79
CA LEU A 69 -0.18 5.47 2.59
C LEU A 69 0.34 6.76 3.25
N VAL A 70 0.74 6.70 4.51
CA VAL A 70 1.23 7.86 5.28
C VAL A 70 2.47 8.49 4.61
N ILE A 71 3.43 7.67 4.21
CA ILE A 71 4.64 8.16 3.51
C ILE A 71 4.26 8.82 2.17
N SER A 72 3.32 8.24 1.42
CA SER A 72 2.83 8.80 0.16
C SER A 72 2.19 10.18 0.37
N VAL A 73 1.39 10.34 1.42
CA VAL A 73 0.75 11.61 1.79
C VAL A 73 1.77 12.65 2.25
N ILE A 74 2.70 12.26 3.14
CA ILE A 74 3.76 13.16 3.63
C ILE A 74 4.59 13.68 2.46
N ARG A 75 4.95 12.84 1.51
CA ARG A 75 5.74 13.23 0.33
C ARG A 75 4.97 14.12 -0.62
N PHE A 76 3.67 13.89 -0.78
CA PHE A 76 2.82 14.79 -1.54
C PHE A 76 2.75 16.16 -0.86
N TYR A 77 2.51 16.17 0.45
CA TYR A 77 2.38 17.39 1.23
C TYR A 77 3.69 18.19 1.29
N SER A 78 4.82 17.56 1.59
CA SER A 78 6.11 18.23 1.68
C SER A 78 6.60 18.72 0.32
N GLY A 79 6.42 17.94 -0.73
CA GLY A 79 6.94 18.26 -2.06
C GLY A 79 6.12 19.26 -2.85
N LEU A 80 4.81 19.44 -2.58
CA LEU A 80 3.93 20.34 -3.35
C LEU A 80 3.33 21.48 -2.53
N LEU A 81 3.11 21.27 -1.22
CA LEU A 81 2.37 22.22 -0.37
C LEU A 81 3.23 22.94 0.66
N ARG A 82 4.49 22.54 0.85
CA ARG A 82 5.49 23.23 1.69
C ARG A 82 6.48 24.05 0.87
N ASP A 83 7.50 24.57 1.54
CA ASP A 83 8.53 25.44 1.00
C ASP A 83 9.28 24.86 -0.21
N GLU A 84 9.41 23.54 -0.28
CA GLU A 84 9.94 22.84 -1.44
C GLU A 84 9.05 22.98 -2.69
N GLY A 85 7.75 23.18 -2.51
CA GLY A 85 6.79 23.40 -3.60
C GLY A 85 7.12 24.66 -4.39
N TYR A 86 7.55 25.74 -3.72
CA TYR A 86 7.96 26.97 -4.43
C TYR A 86 9.11 26.72 -5.41
N LEU A 87 10.12 25.94 -5.01
CA LEU A 87 11.23 25.58 -5.87
C LEU A 87 10.77 24.64 -7.02
N MET A 88 9.82 23.77 -6.78
CA MET A 88 9.28 22.88 -7.82
C MET A 88 8.46 23.64 -8.87
N PHE A 89 7.75 24.71 -8.49
CA PHE A 89 7.00 25.55 -9.44
C PHE A 89 7.89 26.50 -10.24
N THR A 90 9.15 26.74 -9.85
CA THR A 90 10.12 27.48 -10.66
C THR A 90 10.76 26.63 -11.76
N LEU A 91 10.62 25.31 -11.72
CA LEU A 91 11.05 24.44 -12.80
C LEU A 91 10.17 24.62 -14.04
N PRO A 92 10.73 24.56 -15.26
CA PRO A 92 9.97 24.70 -16.52
C PRO A 92 9.19 23.41 -16.82
N VAL A 93 8.33 22.98 -15.89
CA VAL A 93 7.47 21.78 -16.00
C VAL A 93 6.02 22.13 -15.76
N ARG A 94 5.12 21.46 -16.45
CA ARG A 94 3.68 21.68 -16.27
C ARG A 94 3.24 21.14 -14.90
N PRO A 95 2.40 21.87 -14.12
CA PRO A 95 1.99 21.45 -12.75
C PRO A 95 1.39 20.04 -12.68
N TRP A 96 0.64 19.60 -13.69
CA TRP A 96 0.05 18.27 -13.74
C TRP A 96 1.10 17.14 -13.77
N GLN A 97 2.29 17.40 -14.34
CA GLN A 97 3.37 16.41 -14.39
C GLN A 97 3.97 16.15 -12.99
N LEU A 98 3.98 17.19 -12.13
CA LEU A 98 4.43 17.07 -10.75
C LEU A 98 3.44 16.22 -9.93
N VAL A 99 2.15 16.49 -10.07
CA VAL A 99 1.11 15.69 -9.39
C VAL A 99 1.13 14.25 -9.89
N LEU A 100 1.26 14.04 -11.19
CA LEU A 100 1.30 12.72 -11.80
C LEU A 100 2.51 11.91 -11.34
N SER A 101 3.70 12.53 -11.20
CA SER A 101 4.89 11.83 -10.70
C SER A 101 4.69 11.35 -9.26
N LYS A 102 4.09 12.15 -8.39
CA LYS A 102 3.78 11.78 -7.01
C LYS A 102 2.73 10.67 -6.93
N LEU A 103 1.69 10.75 -7.75
CA LEU A 103 0.66 9.71 -7.85
C LEU A 103 1.26 8.38 -8.32
N LEU A 104 2.05 8.39 -9.40
CA LEU A 104 2.70 7.17 -9.90
C LEU A 104 3.65 6.57 -8.87
N THR A 105 4.42 7.38 -8.16
CA THR A 105 5.31 6.90 -7.09
C THR A 105 4.52 6.26 -5.95
N ALA A 106 3.40 6.87 -5.54
CA ALA A 106 2.52 6.33 -4.51
C ALA A 106 1.90 5.00 -4.95
N LEU A 107 1.37 4.93 -6.17
CA LEU A 107 0.80 3.70 -6.72
C LEU A 107 1.83 2.58 -6.80
N LEU A 108 3.03 2.87 -7.32
CA LEU A 108 4.09 1.88 -7.39
C LEU A 108 4.49 1.35 -6.01
N THR A 109 4.65 2.22 -5.01
CA THR A 109 4.99 1.78 -3.65
C THR A 109 3.87 0.96 -3.02
N LEU A 110 2.61 1.31 -3.22
CA LEU A 110 1.47 0.54 -2.71
C LEU A 110 1.33 -0.82 -3.40
N VAL A 111 1.49 -0.86 -4.73
CA VAL A 111 1.45 -2.12 -5.48
C VAL A 111 2.58 -3.05 -5.05
N VAL A 112 3.82 -2.55 -4.91
CA VAL A 112 4.96 -3.36 -4.45
C VAL A 112 4.74 -3.83 -3.02
N THR A 113 4.23 -2.99 -2.12
CA THR A 113 3.89 -3.39 -0.74
C THR A 113 2.82 -4.48 -0.74
N GLY A 114 1.80 -4.36 -1.58
CA GLY A 114 0.78 -5.39 -1.78
C GLY A 114 1.36 -6.70 -2.29
N LEU A 115 2.27 -6.66 -3.27
CA LEU A 115 2.96 -7.84 -3.79
C LEU A 115 3.83 -8.53 -2.72
N VAL A 116 4.59 -7.76 -1.94
CA VAL A 116 5.41 -8.30 -0.85
C VAL A 116 4.52 -8.94 0.22
N SER A 117 3.40 -8.31 0.58
CA SER A 117 2.41 -8.88 1.51
C SER A 117 1.80 -10.17 0.95
N PHE A 118 1.47 -10.19 -0.34
CA PHE A 118 0.97 -11.39 -1.01
C PHE A 118 1.98 -12.54 -1.01
N VAL A 119 3.26 -12.25 -1.30
CA VAL A 119 4.34 -13.24 -1.21
C VAL A 119 4.50 -13.76 0.22
N SER A 120 4.40 -12.88 1.22
CA SER A 120 4.50 -13.25 2.63
C SER A 120 3.36 -14.19 3.04
N VAL A 121 2.12 -13.91 2.62
CA VAL A 121 0.99 -14.84 2.77
C VAL A 121 1.24 -16.15 2.02
N GLY A 122 1.84 -16.10 0.82
CA GLY A 122 2.23 -17.30 0.07
C GLY A 122 3.15 -18.23 0.84
N ILE A 123 4.07 -17.68 1.61
CA ILE A 123 4.99 -18.46 2.46
C ILE A 123 4.20 -19.28 3.49
N LEU A 124 3.10 -18.77 4.05
CA LEU A 124 2.24 -19.48 5.00
C LEU A 124 1.64 -20.75 4.39
N PHE A 125 1.16 -20.69 3.16
CA PHE A 125 0.52 -21.81 2.45
C PHE A 125 1.51 -22.78 1.80
N GLY A 126 2.80 -22.70 2.10
CA GLY A 126 3.82 -23.58 1.52
C GLY A 126 4.33 -23.14 0.16
N GLY A 127 4.24 -21.85 -0.13
CA GLY A 127 4.64 -21.23 -1.38
C GLY A 127 3.47 -20.96 -2.33
N ILE A 128 3.79 -20.43 -3.49
CA ILE A 128 2.80 -20.06 -4.52
C ILE A 128 1.95 -21.26 -4.95
N ARG A 129 2.52 -22.48 -4.95
CA ARG A 129 1.81 -23.70 -5.33
C ARG A 129 0.68 -24.09 -4.35
N GLY A 130 0.81 -23.75 -3.07
CA GLY A 130 -0.26 -23.96 -2.08
C GLY A 130 -1.25 -22.80 -2.03
N LEU A 131 -0.78 -21.58 -2.27
CA LEU A 131 -1.60 -20.38 -2.24
C LEU A 131 -2.61 -20.32 -3.39
N LEU A 132 -2.20 -20.62 -4.62
CA LEU A 132 -3.06 -20.51 -5.80
C LEU A 132 -4.35 -21.37 -5.70
N PRO A 133 -4.29 -22.65 -5.34
CA PRO A 133 -5.50 -23.45 -5.14
C PRO A 133 -6.39 -22.91 -4.02
N SER A 134 -5.81 -22.45 -2.91
CA SER A 134 -6.57 -21.90 -1.78
C SER A 134 -7.32 -20.62 -2.15
N ILE A 135 -6.71 -19.75 -2.95
CA ILE A 135 -7.38 -18.55 -3.48
C ILE A 135 -8.49 -18.96 -4.44
N HIS A 136 -8.21 -19.87 -5.36
CA HIS A 136 -9.20 -20.33 -6.36
C HIS A 136 -10.43 -20.90 -5.68
N THR A 137 -10.25 -21.83 -4.73
CA THR A 137 -11.38 -22.41 -3.98
C THR A 137 -12.16 -21.38 -3.17
N SER A 138 -11.46 -20.41 -2.53
CA SER A 138 -12.11 -19.34 -1.77
C SER A 138 -12.90 -18.39 -2.67
N LEU A 139 -12.38 -18.08 -3.86
CA LEU A 139 -13.07 -17.26 -4.86
C LEU A 139 -14.27 -18.01 -5.46
N GLU A 140 -14.12 -19.29 -5.78
CA GLU A 140 -15.24 -20.11 -6.26
C GLU A 140 -16.37 -20.20 -5.23
N GLN A 141 -16.04 -20.40 -3.96
CA GLN A 141 -17.04 -20.42 -2.88
C GLN A 141 -17.74 -19.07 -2.70
N SER A 142 -17.00 -17.97 -2.83
CA SER A 142 -17.54 -16.62 -2.61
C SER A 142 -18.38 -16.12 -3.78
N PHE A 143 -18.04 -16.50 -5.01
CA PHE A 143 -18.64 -15.97 -6.23
C PHE A 143 -19.37 -17.01 -7.10
N GLY A 144 -19.60 -18.23 -6.56
CA GLY A 144 -20.45 -19.24 -7.20
C GLY A 144 -20.00 -19.70 -8.58
N GLY A 145 -18.67 -19.80 -8.83
CA GLY A 145 -18.15 -20.32 -10.09
C GLY A 145 -18.20 -19.34 -11.29
N ILE A 146 -18.61 -18.08 -11.06
CA ILE A 146 -18.68 -17.05 -12.11
C ILE A 146 -17.29 -16.51 -12.48
N ILE A 147 -16.28 -16.80 -11.66
CA ILE A 147 -14.92 -16.28 -11.86
C ILE A 147 -14.10 -17.23 -12.76
N ASN A 148 -14.09 -16.91 -14.04
CA ASN A 148 -13.11 -17.39 -14.99
C ASN A 148 -11.79 -16.56 -14.87
N GLY A 149 -10.70 -16.99 -15.51
CA GLY A 149 -9.44 -16.25 -15.49
C GLY A 149 -9.56 -14.76 -15.80
N TRP A 150 -10.51 -14.37 -16.66
CA TRP A 150 -10.85 -12.97 -16.94
C TRP A 150 -11.46 -12.25 -15.73
N GLY A 151 -12.26 -12.94 -14.91
CA GLY A 151 -12.85 -12.38 -13.69
C GLY A 151 -11.78 -12.03 -12.65
N ILE A 152 -10.75 -12.85 -12.50
CA ILE A 152 -9.61 -12.56 -11.62
C ILE A 152 -8.85 -11.34 -12.12
N ALA A 153 -8.58 -11.22 -13.43
CA ALA A 153 -7.92 -10.06 -14.01
C ALA A 153 -8.71 -8.77 -13.78
N LEU A 154 -10.04 -8.82 -13.93
CA LEU A 154 -10.92 -7.69 -13.65
C LEU A 154 -10.93 -7.30 -12.16
N LEU A 155 -10.93 -8.28 -11.25
CA LEU A 155 -10.83 -8.00 -9.80
C LEU A 155 -9.52 -7.31 -9.45
N VAL A 156 -8.39 -7.80 -9.97
CA VAL A 156 -7.09 -7.16 -9.75
C VAL A 156 -7.09 -5.73 -10.30
N LEU A 157 -7.60 -5.52 -11.51
CA LEU A 157 -7.73 -4.19 -12.11
C LEU A 157 -8.59 -3.27 -11.23
N LEU A 158 -9.74 -3.76 -10.75
CA LEU A 158 -10.64 -3.02 -9.88
C LEU A 158 -9.96 -2.60 -8.58
N VAL A 159 -9.21 -3.50 -7.94
CA VAL A 159 -8.43 -3.19 -6.73
C VAL A 159 -7.39 -2.10 -7.01
N VAL A 160 -6.66 -2.18 -8.11
CA VAL A 160 -5.65 -1.17 -8.49
C VAL A 160 -6.32 0.19 -8.73
N VAL A 161 -7.44 0.21 -9.45
CA VAL A 161 -8.21 1.44 -9.69
C VAL A 161 -8.74 2.01 -8.37
N GLN A 162 -9.28 1.18 -7.48
CA GLN A 162 -9.76 1.61 -6.16
C GLN A 162 -8.66 2.23 -5.31
N VAL A 163 -7.48 1.63 -5.30
CA VAL A 163 -6.30 2.19 -4.60
C VAL A 163 -5.91 3.54 -5.21
N ALA A 164 -5.91 3.66 -6.54
CA ALA A 164 -5.59 4.91 -7.23
C ALA A 164 -6.60 6.02 -6.87
N VAL A 165 -7.89 5.71 -6.87
CA VAL A 165 -8.96 6.64 -6.49
C VAL A 165 -8.79 7.07 -5.03
N SER A 166 -8.53 6.15 -4.12
CA SER A 166 -8.32 6.46 -2.69
C SER A 166 -7.14 7.41 -2.47
N VAL A 167 -6.02 7.19 -3.17
CA VAL A 167 -4.86 8.08 -3.10
C VAL A 167 -5.18 9.47 -3.64
N LEU A 168 -5.90 9.55 -4.78
CA LEU A 168 -6.34 10.83 -5.36
C LEU A 168 -7.29 11.59 -4.43
N GLN A 169 -8.23 10.90 -3.79
CA GLN A 169 -9.13 11.51 -2.81
C GLN A 169 -8.38 12.12 -1.63
N ILE A 170 -7.36 11.41 -1.12
CA ILE A 170 -6.50 11.93 -0.04
C ILE A 170 -5.72 13.16 -0.52
N TYR A 171 -5.16 13.12 -1.72
CA TYR A 171 -4.42 14.26 -2.28
C TYR A 171 -5.32 15.49 -2.49
N LEU A 172 -6.54 15.28 -3.00
CA LEU A 172 -7.53 16.33 -3.17
C LEU A 172 -7.91 16.95 -1.81
N SER A 173 -8.20 16.11 -0.83
CA SER A 173 -8.57 16.53 0.52
C SER A 173 -7.44 17.32 1.20
N CYS A 174 -6.18 16.90 1.05
CA CYS A 174 -5.02 17.64 1.55
C CYS A 174 -4.86 18.98 0.84
N SER A 175 -5.06 19.05 -0.47
CA SER A 175 -4.96 20.30 -1.25
C SER A 175 -6.02 21.32 -0.83
N ILE A 176 -7.27 20.86 -0.65
CA ILE A 176 -8.36 21.73 -0.19
C ILE A 176 -8.14 22.16 1.26
N GLY A 177 -7.72 21.21 2.13
CA GLY A 177 -7.42 21.51 3.53
C GLY A 177 -6.33 22.58 3.70
N HIS A 178 -5.36 22.64 2.78
CA HIS A 178 -4.30 23.64 2.80
C HIS A 178 -4.78 25.07 2.52
N LEU A 179 -5.92 25.26 1.85
CA LEU A 179 -6.54 26.57 1.63
C LEU A 179 -6.97 27.26 2.94
N PHE A 180 -7.18 26.46 4.02
CA PHE A 180 -7.61 26.99 5.32
C PHE A 180 -6.41 27.23 6.24
N ARG A 181 -6.11 28.52 6.53
CA ARG A 181 -4.92 28.98 7.23
C ARG A 181 -4.76 28.48 8.68
N ARG A 182 -5.85 28.24 9.41
CA ARG A 182 -5.85 28.03 10.87
C ARG A 182 -6.01 26.59 11.34
N LYS A 183 -6.64 25.66 10.55
CA LYS A 183 -6.92 24.27 10.92
C LYS A 183 -6.80 23.32 9.71
N ARG A 184 -5.63 23.33 9.05
CA ARG A 184 -5.36 22.62 7.78
C ARG A 184 -5.71 21.13 7.82
N ILE A 185 -5.30 20.42 8.89
CA ILE A 185 -5.51 18.98 9.03
C ILE A 185 -7.00 18.67 9.26
N LEU A 186 -7.68 19.47 10.08
CA LEU A 186 -9.09 19.22 10.41
C LEU A 186 -9.98 19.39 9.17
N PHE A 187 -9.74 20.42 8.36
CA PHE A 187 -10.45 20.59 7.10
C PHE A 187 -10.11 19.50 6.08
N ALA A 188 -8.85 19.03 5.99
CA ALA A 188 -8.49 17.95 5.12
C ALA A 188 -9.26 16.65 5.47
N VAL A 189 -9.37 16.31 6.75
CA VAL A 189 -10.15 15.17 7.22
C VAL A 189 -11.64 15.35 6.94
N LEU A 190 -12.18 16.54 7.18
CA LEU A 190 -13.60 16.86 6.93
C LEU A 190 -13.96 16.71 5.44
N PHE A 191 -13.11 17.25 4.56
CA PHE A 191 -13.29 17.12 3.11
C PHE A 191 -13.10 15.67 2.62
N TYR A 192 -12.20 14.91 3.23
CA TYR A 192 -12.07 13.48 2.91
C TYR A 192 -13.38 12.73 3.20
N TYR A 193 -14.00 12.97 4.35
CA TYR A 193 -15.30 12.37 4.66
C TYR A 193 -16.41 12.88 3.74
N ALA A 194 -16.44 14.19 3.43
CA ALA A 194 -17.45 14.78 2.55
C ALA A 194 -17.41 14.23 1.10
N ILE A 195 -16.23 13.81 0.63
CA ILE A 195 -16.08 13.21 -0.70
C ILE A 195 -16.50 11.73 -0.71
N ASN A 196 -16.46 11.05 0.45
CA ASN A 196 -16.81 9.63 0.56
C ASN A 196 -18.27 9.36 0.96
N VAL A 197 -19.05 10.40 1.26
CA VAL A 197 -20.52 10.33 1.50
C VAL A 197 -21.27 10.61 0.21
#